data_073f8590314969dfdfc34e2dff247278
#
_entry.id   073f8590314969dfdfc34e2dff247278
#
_cell.length_a   1.000
_cell.length_b   1.000
_cell.length_c   1.000
_cell.angle_alpha   90.00
_cell.angle_beta   90.00
_cell.angle_gamma   90.00
#
_symmetry.space_group_name_H-M   'P 1'
#
loop_
_entity.id
_entity.type
_entity.pdbx_description
1 polymer ?
#
loop_
_entity_poly.entity_id
_entity_poly.type
_entity_poly.pdbx_seq_one_letter_code
_entity_poly.pdbx_strand_id
1 'polypeptide(L)'
;RPPTTPPPPKTLFPSTTLFRSVMQTPEEEKFLNTKKELEAMIVVALGGRAAEEIVFDTVTTGASNDIEQATKIARAMITQYGMSDRFGLMGLESIQNKYLDGRAVLNCGEATAGEIDEEVMKMLKSAYAEAKKLLSENREALDKIAEFLIEKETITGKEFMKIFREVKGISEPEEGAVSGIEERGRIAMK
;
A
#
# COMPACT_ATOMS: atom_id res chain seq x y z
N ARG A 1 41.39 -32.31 -27.64
CA ARG A 1 39.99 -32.19 -27.20
C ARG A 1 39.73 -30.74 -26.84
N PRO A 2 38.68 -30.09 -27.39
CA PRO A 2 38.28 -28.77 -26.94
C PRO A 2 37.66 -28.85 -25.54
N PRO A 3 37.81 -27.81 -24.71
CA PRO A 3 37.20 -27.78 -23.38
C PRO A 3 35.67 -27.75 -23.47
N THR A 4 35.04 -28.67 -22.78
CA THR A 4 33.58 -28.72 -22.66
C THR A 4 33.12 -27.56 -21.77
N THR A 5 32.41 -26.61 -22.36
CA THR A 5 31.69 -25.55 -21.61
C THR A 5 30.67 -26.18 -20.69
N PRO A 6 30.61 -25.81 -19.40
CA PRO A 6 29.59 -26.28 -18.52
C PRO A 6 28.20 -25.78 -19.00
N PRO A 7 27.14 -26.59 -18.82
CA PRO A 7 25.80 -26.17 -19.20
C PRO A 7 25.38 -24.92 -18.39
N PRO A 8 24.60 -24.01 -18.98
CA PRO A 8 24.13 -22.84 -18.29
C PRO A 8 23.27 -23.24 -17.08
N PRO A 9 23.31 -22.50 -15.97
CA PRO A 9 22.50 -22.78 -14.82
C PRO A 9 21.02 -22.80 -15.24
N LYS A 10 20.30 -23.86 -14.86
CA LYS A 10 18.87 -23.93 -15.05
C LYS A 10 18.25 -22.79 -14.26
N THR A 11 17.75 -21.77 -14.96
CA THR A 11 16.96 -20.72 -14.35
C THR A 11 15.71 -21.35 -13.77
N LEU A 12 15.59 -21.35 -12.45
CA LEU A 12 14.49 -21.94 -11.68
C LEU A 12 13.17 -21.14 -11.82
N PHE A 13 13.19 -20.07 -12.63
CA PHE A 13 12.01 -19.27 -12.87
C PHE A 13 11.74 -19.20 -14.37
N PRO A 14 10.58 -19.70 -14.84
CA PRO A 14 10.15 -19.40 -16.20
C PRO A 14 10.04 -17.87 -16.32
N SER A 15 10.59 -17.31 -17.39
CA SER A 15 10.58 -15.88 -17.72
C SER A 15 9.19 -15.36 -18.13
N THR A 16 8.12 -15.93 -17.62
CA THR A 16 6.80 -15.35 -17.66
C THR A 16 6.75 -14.29 -16.58
N THR A 17 6.72 -13.04 -17.00
CA THR A 17 6.41 -11.90 -16.15
C THR A 17 5.00 -12.14 -15.60
N LEU A 18 4.89 -12.81 -14.47
CA LEU A 18 3.67 -12.91 -13.71
C LEU A 18 3.37 -11.48 -13.24
N PHE A 19 2.39 -10.83 -13.87
CA PHE A 19 1.83 -9.59 -13.40
C PHE A 19 1.18 -9.85 -12.04
N ARG A 20 1.90 -9.58 -10.96
CA ARG A 20 1.33 -9.52 -9.62
C ARG A 20 0.62 -8.19 -9.51
N SER A 21 -0.69 -8.19 -9.73
CA SER A 21 -1.49 -7.00 -9.59
C SER A 21 -2.67 -7.25 -8.65
N VAL A 22 -2.89 -6.29 -7.76
CA VAL A 22 -4.11 -6.22 -6.95
C VAL A 22 -4.96 -5.12 -7.53
N MET A 23 -6.18 -5.46 -7.98
CA MET A 23 -7.16 -4.48 -8.41
C MET A 23 -8.08 -4.17 -7.23
N GLN A 24 -7.96 -2.96 -6.70
CA GLN A 24 -8.90 -2.45 -5.70
C GLN A 24 -10.04 -1.75 -6.46
N THR A 25 -11.25 -2.31 -6.35
CA THR A 25 -12.44 -1.67 -6.89
C THR A 25 -13.14 -0.96 -5.73
N PRO A 26 -13.15 0.38 -5.68
CA PRO A 26 -13.89 1.10 -4.65
C PRO A 26 -15.39 0.82 -4.80
N GLU A 27 -16.09 0.58 -3.70
CA GLU A 27 -17.54 0.39 -3.68
C GLU A 27 -18.30 1.67 -4.01
N GLU A 28 -17.68 2.84 -3.77
CA GLU A 28 -18.22 4.16 -4.09
C GLU A 28 -17.16 5.02 -4.78
N GLU A 29 -17.58 5.88 -5.71
CA GLU A 29 -16.71 6.90 -6.31
C GLU A 29 -16.33 7.93 -5.25
N LYS A 30 -15.11 7.85 -4.76
CA LYS A 30 -14.58 8.73 -3.73
C LYS A 30 -13.56 9.68 -4.32
N PHE A 31 -13.89 10.98 -4.31
CA PHE A 31 -13.03 12.04 -4.88
C PHE A 31 -12.02 12.63 -3.88
N LEU A 32 -12.22 12.40 -2.58
CA LEU A 32 -11.40 12.99 -1.52
C LEU A 32 -10.93 11.90 -0.55
N ASN A 33 -9.64 11.94 -0.21
CA ASN A 33 -9.05 11.08 0.80
C ASN A 33 -8.80 11.84 2.10
N THR A 34 -9.13 11.23 3.21
CA THR A 34 -8.79 11.75 4.55
C THR A 34 -7.34 11.45 4.90
N LYS A 35 -6.79 12.14 5.92
CA LYS A 35 -5.43 11.86 6.46
C LYS A 35 -5.26 10.39 6.82
N LYS A 36 -6.24 9.80 7.51
CA LYS A 36 -6.21 8.37 7.91
C LYS A 36 -6.18 7.41 6.72
N GLU A 37 -6.89 7.72 5.66
CA GLU A 37 -6.89 6.88 4.45
C GLU A 37 -5.56 6.95 3.73
N LEU A 38 -4.94 8.12 3.63
CA LEU A 38 -3.62 8.26 3.06
C LEU A 38 -2.55 7.53 3.90
N GLU A 39 -2.62 7.63 5.22
CA GLU A 39 -1.77 6.86 6.14
C GLU A 39 -1.95 5.35 5.93
N ALA A 40 -3.19 4.87 5.83
CA ALA A 40 -3.48 3.46 5.52
C ALA A 40 -2.93 3.04 4.15
N MET A 41 -3.02 3.90 3.13
CA MET A 41 -2.44 3.62 1.81
C MET A 41 -0.92 3.44 1.87
N ILE A 42 -0.22 4.24 2.69
CA ILE A 42 1.22 4.08 2.92
C ILE A 42 1.52 2.73 3.57
N VAL A 43 0.75 2.34 4.60
CA VAL A 43 0.89 1.04 5.27
C VAL A 43 0.68 -0.12 4.30
N VAL A 44 -0.36 -0.04 3.45
CA VAL A 44 -0.66 -1.05 2.43
C VAL A 44 0.47 -1.15 1.41
N ALA A 45 0.98 -0.03 0.90
CA ALA A 45 2.09 -0.01 -0.05
C ALA A 45 3.36 -0.67 0.52
N LEU A 46 3.64 -0.45 1.81
CA LEU A 46 4.81 -1.05 2.48
C LEU A 46 4.59 -2.51 2.92
N GLY A 47 3.35 -3.03 2.81
CA GLY A 47 2.97 -4.37 3.23
C GLY A 47 3.76 -5.48 2.54
N GLY A 48 3.97 -5.38 1.22
CA GLY A 48 4.74 -6.37 0.46
C GLY A 48 6.17 -6.51 0.98
N ARG A 49 6.84 -5.39 1.23
CA ARG A 49 8.18 -5.35 1.81
C ARG A 49 8.23 -5.94 3.22
N ALA A 50 7.24 -5.61 4.05
CA ALA A 50 7.11 -6.14 5.40
C ALA A 50 6.87 -7.66 5.39
N ALA A 51 6.07 -8.16 4.45
CA ALA A 51 5.84 -9.58 4.29
C ALA A 51 7.12 -10.35 3.90
N GLU A 52 7.90 -9.83 2.93
CA GLU A 52 9.19 -10.43 2.57
C GLU A 52 10.11 -10.57 3.77
N GLU A 53 10.26 -9.52 4.57
CA GLU A 53 11.12 -9.54 5.75
C GLU A 53 10.64 -10.52 6.82
N ILE A 54 9.32 -10.58 7.09
CA ILE A 54 8.75 -11.48 8.11
C ILE A 54 8.82 -12.95 7.67
N VAL A 55 8.60 -13.25 6.38
CA VAL A 55 8.49 -14.62 5.88
C VAL A 55 9.84 -15.20 5.52
N PHE A 56 10.70 -14.42 4.88
CA PHE A 56 11.95 -14.90 4.28
C PHE A 56 13.21 -14.37 4.98
N ASP A 57 13.07 -13.50 5.97
CA ASP A 57 14.19 -12.80 6.63
C ASP A 57 15.13 -12.13 5.63
N THR A 58 14.57 -11.65 4.52
CA THR A 58 15.31 -10.98 3.46
C THR A 58 14.45 -9.92 2.79
N VAL A 59 15.10 -9.12 1.97
CA VAL A 59 14.46 -8.00 1.29
C VAL A 59 14.94 -7.98 -0.16
N THR A 60 13.99 -7.83 -1.09
CA THR A 60 14.28 -7.85 -2.52
C THR A 60 14.02 -6.49 -3.17
N THR A 61 14.40 -6.36 -4.43
CA THR A 61 14.11 -5.17 -5.24
C THR A 61 12.65 -5.07 -5.68
N GLY A 62 11.83 -6.11 -5.43
CA GLY A 62 10.44 -6.20 -5.87
C GLY A 62 9.54 -5.09 -5.34
N ALA A 63 9.86 -4.57 -4.14
CA ALA A 63 9.08 -3.51 -3.50
C ALA A 63 9.47 -2.07 -3.93
N SER A 64 10.34 -1.88 -4.93
CA SER A 64 10.86 -0.55 -5.30
C SER A 64 9.75 0.44 -5.70
N ASN A 65 8.79 0.00 -6.50
CA ASN A 65 7.67 0.82 -6.94
C ASN A 65 6.72 1.18 -5.77
N ASP A 66 6.49 0.25 -4.87
CA ASP A 66 5.64 0.45 -3.69
C ASP A 66 6.25 1.46 -2.72
N ILE A 67 7.57 1.39 -2.52
CA ILE A 67 8.34 2.36 -1.73
C ILE A 67 8.28 3.76 -2.36
N GLU A 68 8.42 3.86 -3.68
CA GLU A 68 8.31 5.12 -4.41
C GLU A 68 6.90 5.71 -4.24
N GLN A 69 5.86 4.92 -4.38
CA GLN A 69 4.48 5.33 -4.22
C GLN A 69 4.20 5.79 -2.77
N ALA A 70 4.62 5.02 -1.77
CA ALA A 70 4.51 5.39 -0.36
C ALA A 70 5.19 6.74 -0.07
N THR A 71 6.39 6.94 -0.63
CA THR A 71 7.15 8.19 -0.48
C THR A 71 6.43 9.38 -1.12
N LYS A 72 5.85 9.19 -2.31
CA LYS A 72 5.06 10.25 -2.98
C LYS A 72 3.84 10.64 -2.17
N ILE A 73 3.10 9.68 -1.63
CA ILE A 73 1.94 9.95 -0.78
C ILE A 73 2.36 10.69 0.49
N ALA A 74 3.36 10.21 1.21
CA ALA A 74 3.85 10.85 2.43
C ALA A 74 4.32 12.29 2.19
N ARG A 75 5.04 12.52 1.10
CA ARG A 75 5.49 13.86 0.71
C ARG A 75 4.32 14.77 0.38
N ALA A 76 3.36 14.32 -0.41
CA ALA A 76 2.17 15.11 -0.77
C ALA A 76 1.32 15.48 0.47
N MET A 77 1.20 14.58 1.45
CA MET A 77 0.50 14.86 2.71
C MET A 77 1.12 16.05 3.43
N ILE A 78 2.45 16.17 3.43
CA ILE A 78 3.19 17.23 4.09
C ILE A 78 3.17 18.51 3.25
N THR A 79 3.55 18.41 1.96
CA THR A 79 3.86 19.58 1.12
C THR A 79 2.65 20.19 0.43
N GLN A 80 1.65 19.37 0.07
CA GLN A 80 0.51 19.80 -0.74
C GLN A 80 -0.80 19.89 0.05
N TYR A 81 -1.04 18.92 0.96
CA TYR A 81 -2.35 18.79 1.62
C TYR A 81 -2.39 19.45 3.02
N GLY A 82 -1.26 19.95 3.54
CA GLY A 82 -1.22 20.57 4.85
C GLY A 82 -1.59 19.62 6.00
N MET A 83 -1.29 18.33 5.84
CA MET A 83 -1.64 17.28 6.82
C MET A 83 -0.53 17.02 7.85
N SER A 84 0.53 17.84 7.84
CA SER A 84 1.62 17.80 8.82
C SER A 84 1.28 18.62 10.05
N ASP A 85 1.53 18.06 11.22
CA ASP A 85 1.38 18.79 12.48
C ASP A 85 2.49 19.83 12.68
N ARG A 86 3.66 19.65 12.04
CA ARG A 86 4.81 20.54 12.12
C ARG A 86 4.65 21.77 11.24
N PHE A 87 4.21 21.61 9.99
CA PHE A 87 4.10 22.67 9.00
C PHE A 87 2.69 23.26 8.90
N GLY A 88 1.71 22.58 9.47
CA GLY A 88 0.31 23.02 9.46
C GLY A 88 -0.23 23.23 8.04
N LEU A 89 -0.90 24.36 7.82
CA LEU A 89 -1.54 24.70 6.54
C LEU A 89 -0.60 25.40 5.55
N MET A 90 0.71 25.26 5.69
CA MET A 90 1.67 25.88 4.78
C MET A 90 1.77 25.05 3.48
N GLY A 91 1.51 25.69 2.33
CA GLY A 91 1.75 25.09 1.02
C GLY A 91 3.23 25.14 0.67
N LEU A 92 3.93 24.01 0.80
CA LEU A 92 5.37 23.91 0.63
C LEU A 92 5.80 23.51 -0.78
N GLU A 93 4.82 23.16 -1.63
CA GLU A 93 5.05 22.70 -2.99
C GLU A 93 3.99 23.28 -3.93
N SER A 94 4.40 23.65 -5.14
CA SER A 94 3.51 24.06 -6.20
C SER A 94 3.82 23.31 -7.50
N ILE A 95 2.79 23.04 -8.29
CA ILE A 95 2.95 22.43 -9.61
C ILE A 95 3.17 23.56 -10.61
N GLN A 96 4.40 23.67 -11.13
CA GLN A 96 4.69 24.55 -12.24
C GLN A 96 4.32 23.88 -13.57
N ASN A 97 3.80 24.69 -14.50
CA ASN A 97 3.45 24.23 -15.86
C ASN A 97 2.54 23.02 -15.92
N LYS A 98 1.38 23.10 -15.24
CA LYS A 98 0.36 22.03 -15.20
C LYS A 98 -0.02 21.45 -16.58
N TYR A 99 0.24 22.22 -17.65
CA TYR A 99 -0.08 21.85 -19.03
C TYR A 99 1.12 21.29 -19.84
N LEU A 100 2.35 21.34 -19.31
CA LEU A 100 3.54 20.86 -20.02
C LEU A 100 4.11 19.60 -19.36
N ASP A 101 4.71 19.71 -18.20
CA ASP A 101 5.41 18.61 -17.52
C ASP A 101 4.90 18.34 -16.11
N GLY A 102 4.04 19.19 -15.57
CA GLY A 102 3.46 19.02 -14.24
C GLY A 102 4.49 18.92 -13.11
N ARG A 103 5.66 19.55 -13.28
CA ARG A 103 6.78 19.40 -12.36
C ARG A 103 6.46 20.07 -11.03
N ALA A 104 6.58 19.30 -9.96
CA ALA A 104 6.46 19.78 -8.60
C ALA A 104 7.75 20.54 -8.20
N VAL A 105 7.57 21.74 -7.66
CA VAL A 105 8.67 22.60 -7.19
C VAL A 105 8.43 22.98 -5.74
N LEU A 106 9.42 22.75 -4.90
CA LEU A 106 9.39 23.17 -3.50
C LEU A 106 9.47 24.70 -3.40
N ASN A 107 8.56 25.28 -2.62
CA ASN A 107 8.49 26.71 -2.33
C ASN A 107 9.00 27.02 -0.92
N CYS A 108 10.11 26.43 -0.53
CA CYS A 108 10.71 26.59 0.80
C CYS A 108 12.24 26.64 0.71
N GLY A 109 12.87 27.13 1.77
CA GLY A 109 14.34 27.12 1.88
C GLY A 109 14.91 25.72 2.13
N GLU A 110 16.22 25.55 1.92
CA GLU A 110 16.93 24.28 2.07
C GLU A 110 16.76 23.66 3.46
N ALA A 111 16.76 24.45 4.52
CA ALA A 111 16.55 23.97 5.88
C ALA A 111 15.16 23.30 6.03
N THR A 112 14.11 23.95 5.52
CA THR A 112 12.75 23.41 5.54
C THR A 112 12.63 22.16 4.66
N ALA A 113 13.32 22.10 3.52
CA ALA A 113 13.36 20.91 2.68
C ALA A 113 13.96 19.72 3.42
N GLY A 114 15.05 19.93 4.18
CA GLY A 114 15.62 18.89 5.07
C GLY A 114 14.65 18.40 6.14
N GLU A 115 13.90 19.33 6.75
CA GLU A 115 12.88 19.01 7.75
C GLU A 115 11.70 18.21 7.16
N ILE A 116 11.30 18.50 5.91
CA ILE A 116 10.30 17.72 5.18
C ILE A 116 10.79 16.30 4.97
N ASP A 117 12.04 16.11 4.55
CA ASP A 117 12.63 14.79 4.35
C ASP A 117 12.69 13.98 5.65
N GLU A 118 13.03 14.61 6.78
CA GLU A 118 13.00 13.97 8.10
C GLU A 118 11.59 13.50 8.48
N GLU A 119 10.57 14.32 8.25
CA GLU A 119 9.19 13.97 8.57
C GLU A 119 8.66 12.87 7.66
N VAL A 120 8.98 12.89 6.35
CA VAL A 120 8.68 11.79 5.42
C VAL A 120 9.31 10.49 5.91
N MET A 121 10.60 10.50 6.25
CA MET A 121 11.27 9.31 6.78
C MET A 121 10.62 8.78 8.05
N LYS A 122 10.22 9.66 8.96
CA LYS A 122 9.52 9.29 10.20
C LYS A 122 8.18 8.65 9.91
N MET A 123 7.40 9.21 9.00
CA MET A 123 6.09 8.70 8.57
C MET A 123 6.23 7.30 7.93
N LEU A 124 7.18 7.12 7.01
CA LEU A 124 7.45 5.83 6.38
C LEU A 124 7.90 4.77 7.38
N LYS A 125 8.79 5.11 8.32
CA LYS A 125 9.23 4.20 9.39
C LYS A 125 8.07 3.77 10.29
N SER A 126 7.20 4.70 10.67
CA SER A 126 6.01 4.39 11.47
C SER A 126 5.04 3.47 10.74
N ALA A 127 4.74 3.78 9.48
CA ALA A 127 3.86 2.97 8.64
C ALA A 127 4.44 1.56 8.39
N TYR A 128 5.75 1.46 8.20
CA TYR A 128 6.43 0.18 8.04
C TYR A 128 6.36 -0.68 9.31
N ALA A 129 6.58 -0.08 10.48
CA ALA A 129 6.44 -0.77 11.75
C ALA A 129 5.01 -1.26 11.98
N GLU A 130 4.01 -0.46 11.61
CA GLU A 130 2.60 -0.84 11.66
C GLU A 130 2.29 -1.99 10.69
N ALA A 131 2.76 -1.95 9.44
CA ALA A 131 2.62 -3.03 8.48
C ALA A 131 3.21 -4.34 9.03
N LYS A 132 4.41 -4.31 9.58
CA LYS A 132 5.05 -5.48 10.21
C LYS A 132 4.21 -6.02 11.38
N LYS A 133 3.72 -5.14 12.24
CA LYS A 133 2.87 -5.53 13.36
C LYS A 133 1.60 -6.22 12.89
N LEU A 134 0.86 -5.61 11.94
CA LEU A 134 -0.37 -6.17 11.40
C LEU A 134 -0.15 -7.53 10.75
N LEU A 135 0.91 -7.69 9.95
CA LEU A 135 1.23 -8.97 9.32
C LEU A 135 1.66 -10.05 10.34
N SER A 136 2.43 -9.67 11.35
CA SER A 136 2.84 -10.59 12.42
C SER A 136 1.65 -11.08 13.25
N GLU A 137 0.72 -10.19 13.60
CA GLU A 137 -0.52 -10.52 14.33
C GLU A 137 -1.49 -11.38 13.49
N ASN A 138 -1.32 -11.38 12.17
CA ASN A 138 -2.16 -12.12 11.22
C ASN A 138 -1.37 -13.16 10.42
N ARG A 139 -0.26 -13.65 10.96
CA ARG A 139 0.65 -14.57 10.25
C ARG A 139 -0.05 -15.81 9.71
N GLU A 140 -0.90 -16.44 10.49
CA GLU A 140 -1.65 -17.64 10.07
C GLU A 140 -2.56 -17.35 8.86
N ALA A 141 -3.21 -16.18 8.85
CA ALA A 141 -4.03 -15.76 7.71
C ALA A 141 -3.16 -15.50 6.46
N LEU A 142 -2.00 -14.87 6.64
CA LEU A 142 -1.05 -14.63 5.56
C LEU A 142 -0.61 -15.95 4.91
N ASP A 143 -0.22 -16.94 5.72
CA ASP A 143 0.25 -18.23 5.24
C ASP A 143 -0.86 -18.98 4.48
N LYS A 144 -2.09 -19.06 5.01
CA LYS A 144 -3.23 -19.69 4.34
C LYS A 144 -3.63 -19.02 3.02
N ILE A 145 -3.61 -17.69 2.99
CA ILE A 145 -3.90 -16.94 1.75
C ILE A 145 -2.80 -17.18 0.72
N ALA A 146 -1.53 -17.24 1.14
CA ALA A 146 -0.42 -17.56 0.25
C ALA A 146 -0.53 -18.97 -0.33
N GLU A 147 -0.84 -19.96 0.48
CA GLU A 147 -1.09 -21.36 0.04
C GLU A 147 -2.23 -21.42 -0.98
N PHE A 148 -3.35 -20.74 -0.71
CA PHE A 148 -4.48 -20.65 -1.63
C PHE A 148 -4.06 -20.04 -2.98
N LEU A 149 -3.27 -18.96 -2.97
CA LEU A 149 -2.79 -18.30 -4.18
C LEU A 149 -1.79 -19.15 -4.97
N ILE A 150 -1.01 -19.99 -4.30
CA ILE A 150 -0.11 -20.95 -4.98
C ILE A 150 -0.92 -22.00 -5.74
N GLU A 151 -2.06 -22.45 -5.21
CA GLU A 151 -2.91 -23.44 -5.85
C GLU A 151 -3.81 -22.87 -6.94
N LYS A 152 -4.42 -21.70 -6.68
CA LYS A 152 -5.49 -21.11 -7.51
C LYS A 152 -5.02 -19.99 -8.41
N GLU A 153 -3.81 -19.47 -8.19
CA GLU A 153 -3.21 -18.32 -8.90
C GLU A 153 -3.97 -16.99 -8.74
N THR A 154 -5.25 -17.02 -8.42
CA THR A 154 -6.13 -15.85 -8.23
C THR A 154 -7.01 -16.02 -7.01
N ILE A 155 -7.35 -14.89 -6.36
CA ILE A 155 -8.28 -14.85 -5.24
C ILE A 155 -9.22 -13.67 -5.40
N THR A 156 -10.51 -13.88 -5.18
CA THR A 156 -11.51 -12.81 -5.11
C THR A 156 -11.55 -12.21 -3.71
N GLY A 157 -12.05 -10.97 -3.58
CA GLY A 157 -12.23 -10.33 -2.27
C GLY A 157 -13.12 -11.14 -1.32
N LYS A 158 -14.14 -11.83 -1.85
CA LYS A 158 -15.03 -12.72 -1.06
C LYS A 158 -14.27 -13.92 -0.50
N GLU A 159 -13.48 -14.60 -1.32
CA GLU A 159 -12.67 -15.75 -0.92
C GLU A 159 -11.59 -15.33 0.09
N PHE A 160 -10.93 -14.20 -0.15
CA PHE A 160 -9.98 -13.62 0.80
C PHE A 160 -10.62 -13.40 2.18
N MET A 161 -11.77 -12.72 2.22
CA MET A 161 -12.47 -12.45 3.48
C MET A 161 -12.98 -13.71 4.16
N LYS A 162 -13.37 -14.74 3.39
CA LYS A 162 -13.76 -16.04 3.94
C LYS A 162 -12.59 -16.69 4.67
N ILE A 163 -11.43 -16.85 4.01
CA ILE A 163 -10.23 -17.42 4.62
C ILE A 163 -9.82 -16.62 5.87
N PHE A 164 -9.83 -15.29 5.76
CA PHE A 164 -9.45 -14.42 6.87
C PHE A 164 -10.36 -14.60 8.10
N ARG A 165 -11.68 -14.67 7.89
CA ARG A 165 -12.67 -14.89 8.96
C ARG A 165 -12.55 -16.29 9.58
N GLU A 166 -12.36 -17.32 8.78
CA GLU A 166 -12.13 -18.69 9.26
C GLU A 166 -10.92 -18.75 10.20
N VAL A 167 -9.82 -18.11 9.83
CA VAL A 167 -8.61 -18.04 10.67
C VAL A 167 -8.86 -17.29 11.98
N LYS A 168 -9.62 -16.20 11.91
CA LYS A 168 -9.91 -15.35 13.08
C LYS A 168 -11.06 -15.85 13.94
N GLY A 169 -11.78 -16.89 13.52
CA GLY A 169 -12.97 -17.38 14.22
C GLY A 169 -14.11 -16.37 14.23
N ILE A 170 -14.18 -15.49 13.21
CA ILE A 170 -15.21 -14.47 13.08
C ILE A 170 -16.36 -15.05 12.25
N SER A 171 -17.58 -15.10 12.82
CA SER A 171 -18.77 -15.52 12.09
C SER A 171 -19.09 -14.57 10.93
N GLU A 172 -19.66 -15.11 9.86
CA GLU A 172 -20.13 -14.30 8.73
C GLU A 172 -21.18 -13.30 9.20
N PRO A 173 -21.14 -12.03 8.77
CA PRO A 173 -22.24 -11.11 9.02
C PRO A 173 -23.48 -11.67 8.32
N GLU A 174 -24.59 -11.77 9.04
CA GLU A 174 -25.89 -12.15 8.44
C GLU A 174 -26.18 -11.22 7.24
N GLU A 175 -26.53 -11.78 6.10
CA GLU A 175 -26.81 -11.06 4.82
C GLU A 175 -27.98 -10.06 4.90
N GLY A 176 -28.38 -9.59 6.07
CA GLY A 176 -29.50 -8.68 6.31
C GLY A 176 -29.12 -7.28 6.81
N ALA A 177 -27.85 -7.01 7.15
CA ALA A 177 -27.48 -5.76 7.85
C ALA A 177 -27.12 -4.57 6.92
N VAL A 178 -27.06 -4.77 5.61
CA VAL A 178 -26.62 -3.72 4.67
C VAL A 178 -27.77 -2.81 4.20
N SER A 179 -29.04 -3.19 4.39
CA SER A 179 -30.19 -2.38 3.94
C SER A 179 -30.53 -1.19 4.87
N GLY A 180 -29.93 -1.12 6.06
CA GLY A 180 -30.25 -0.07 7.06
C GLY A 180 -29.46 1.24 6.94
N ILE A 181 -28.40 1.29 6.12
CA ILE A 181 -27.55 2.48 5.99
C ILE A 181 -28.01 3.38 4.84
N GLU A 182 -28.61 2.81 3.80
CA GLU A 182 -29.13 3.59 2.65
C GLU A 182 -30.32 4.49 3.00
N GLU A 183 -31.11 4.13 4.03
CA GLU A 183 -32.30 4.90 4.40
C GLU A 183 -31.98 6.16 5.22
N ARG A 184 -30.84 6.21 5.91
CA ARG A 184 -30.43 7.39 6.71
C ARG A 184 -29.78 8.51 5.90
N GLY A 185 -29.27 8.20 4.70
CA GLY A 185 -28.66 9.21 3.80
C GLY A 185 -29.68 10.05 3.04
N ARG A 186 -30.93 9.60 2.90
CA ARG A 186 -31.98 10.31 2.13
C ARG A 186 -32.73 11.39 2.89
N ILE A 187 -32.57 11.49 4.21
CA ILE A 187 -33.35 12.43 5.04
C ILE A 187 -32.64 13.78 5.25
N ALA A 188 -31.37 13.92 4.85
CA ALA A 188 -30.56 15.13 5.08
C ALA A 188 -30.49 16.13 3.92
N MET A 189 -31.27 15.95 2.84
CA MET A 189 -31.41 16.90 1.73
C MET A 189 -32.88 17.23 1.48
N LYS A 190 -33.46 18.01 2.37
CA LYS A 190 -34.66 18.85 2.11
C LYS A 190 -34.51 20.17 2.84
#